data_f5aab4bd6509e6d4ccb625876a3b219f
#
_entry.id   f5aab4bd6509e6d4ccb625876a3b219f
#
_cell.length_a   1.000
_cell.length_b   1.000
_cell.length_c   1.000
_cell.angle_alpha   90.00
_cell.angle_beta   90.00
_cell.angle_gamma   90.00
#
_symmetry.space_group_name_H-M   'P 1'
#
loop_
_entity.id
_entity.type
_entity.pdbx_description
1 polymer ?
#
loop_
_entity_poly.entity_id
_entity_poly.type
_entity_poly.pdbx_seq_one_letter_code
_entity_poly.pdbx_strand_id
1 'polypeptide(L)'
;MATLVSPGVSISVTDESFYASVGAGTIPLIIVATAANKTSSDGTGIAEYTKPENAGKVYNISSQRELLINYGNPTFYTTGGTPLHGYELNEYGLEAARSYLGFANQAYVLRADIDLAKLEPSATPPTEAPEDGQYWLDTGKTTWGVKRYVNGAWTFIETTEVPVADITVDGVPTTAYGV
;
A
#
# COMPACT_ATOMS: atom_id res chain seq x y z
N MET A 1 -18.76 34.27 42.32
CA MET A 1 -18.13 35.40 41.65
C MET A 1 -17.03 35.92 42.58
N ALA A 2 -15.78 35.81 42.16
CA ALA A 2 -14.68 36.44 42.88
C ALA A 2 -14.60 37.92 42.48
N THR A 3 -14.85 38.84 43.43
CA THR A 3 -14.68 40.28 43.22
C THR A 3 -13.21 40.62 43.30
N LEU A 4 -12.62 41.00 42.17
CA LEU A 4 -11.27 41.56 42.11
C LEU A 4 -11.25 42.92 42.79
N VAL A 5 -10.45 43.06 43.84
CA VAL A 5 -10.32 44.30 44.68
C VAL A 5 -9.18 45.20 44.22
N SER A 6 -8.41 44.78 43.21
CA SER A 6 -7.34 45.59 42.60
C SER A 6 -7.23 45.32 41.10
N PRO A 7 -6.68 46.23 40.32
CA PRO A 7 -6.49 45.99 38.89
C PRO A 7 -5.58 44.78 38.68
N GLY A 8 -6.16 43.73 38.10
CA GLY A 8 -5.50 42.49 37.77
C GLY A 8 -5.90 42.03 36.38
N VAL A 9 -5.05 41.25 35.75
CA VAL A 9 -5.33 40.60 34.46
C VAL A 9 -5.89 39.21 34.73
N SER A 10 -7.11 38.95 34.29
CA SER A 10 -7.69 37.60 34.27
C SER A 10 -7.42 36.99 32.88
N ILE A 11 -6.64 35.95 32.84
CA ILE A 11 -6.41 35.16 31.61
C ILE A 11 -7.30 33.92 31.68
N SER A 12 -8.21 33.79 30.74
CA SER A 12 -8.94 32.58 30.49
C SER A 12 -8.27 31.87 29.29
N VAL A 13 -7.71 30.70 29.52
CA VAL A 13 -7.21 29.84 28.45
C VAL A 13 -8.35 28.90 28.07
N THR A 14 -8.90 29.11 26.89
CA THR A 14 -9.84 28.18 26.29
C THR A 14 -9.01 27.29 25.36
N ASP A 15 -8.94 26.01 25.66
CA ASP A 15 -8.33 25.04 24.77
C ASP A 15 -9.31 24.77 23.62
N GLU A 16 -9.03 25.39 22.47
CA GLU A 16 -9.78 25.18 21.22
C GLU A 16 -9.20 24.05 20.39
N SER A 17 -8.32 23.22 20.96
CA SER A 17 -7.87 21.97 20.33
C SER A 17 -9.06 21.03 20.26
N PHE A 18 -9.97 21.28 19.35
CA PHE A 18 -10.90 20.27 18.89
C PHE A 18 -10.07 19.19 18.20
N TYR A 19 -9.66 18.18 18.95
CA TYR A 19 -9.57 16.86 18.35
C TYR A 19 -10.98 16.52 17.90
N ALA A 20 -11.29 16.83 16.64
CA ALA A 20 -12.41 16.22 16.01
C ALA A 20 -12.21 14.73 16.26
N SER A 21 -13.02 14.15 17.14
CA SER A 21 -13.15 12.70 17.17
C SER A 21 -13.43 12.35 15.73
N VAL A 22 -12.49 11.66 15.09
CA VAL A 22 -12.69 11.11 13.74
C VAL A 22 -14.00 10.35 13.90
N GLY A 23 -15.11 10.95 13.45
CA GLY A 23 -16.39 10.30 13.41
C GLY A 23 -16.13 8.96 12.76
N ALA A 24 -16.86 7.91 13.11
CA ALA A 24 -16.64 6.55 12.64
C ALA A 24 -16.30 6.55 11.15
N GLY A 25 -15.06 6.92 10.84
CA GLY A 25 -14.54 7.13 9.50
C GLY A 25 -14.40 5.77 8.86
N THR A 26 -14.69 5.70 7.60
CA THR A 26 -14.47 4.49 6.80
C THR A 26 -13.01 4.08 6.95
N ILE A 27 -12.75 2.90 7.49
CA ILE A 27 -11.41 2.36 7.60
C ILE A 27 -11.00 1.94 6.18
N PRO A 28 -9.93 2.50 5.60
CA PRO A 28 -9.54 2.16 4.23
C PRO A 28 -8.99 0.74 4.15
N LEU A 29 -9.22 0.11 3.01
CA LEU A 29 -8.45 -1.04 2.55
C LEU A 29 -7.34 -0.52 1.62
N ILE A 30 -6.09 -0.80 1.97
CA ILE A 30 -4.91 -0.42 1.20
C ILE A 30 -4.30 -1.69 0.61
N ILE A 31 -4.24 -1.76 -0.71
CA ILE A 31 -3.61 -2.86 -1.42
C ILE A 31 -2.16 -2.46 -1.72
N VAL A 32 -1.22 -3.28 -1.30
CA VAL A 32 0.22 -3.05 -1.49
C VAL A 32 0.84 -4.18 -2.30
N ALA A 33 1.76 -3.81 -3.18
CA ALA A 33 2.66 -4.74 -3.83
C ALA A 33 4.05 -4.60 -3.17
N THR A 34 4.66 -5.72 -2.82
CA THR A 34 5.98 -5.75 -2.19
C THR A 34 6.67 -7.09 -2.48
N ALA A 35 7.98 -7.15 -2.31
CA ALA A 35 8.73 -8.39 -2.43
C ALA A 35 8.26 -9.43 -1.40
N ALA A 36 8.34 -10.70 -1.78
CA ALA A 36 8.13 -11.80 -0.84
C ALA A 36 9.31 -11.94 0.13
N ASN A 37 9.01 -12.45 1.33
CA ASN A 37 10.01 -12.76 2.37
C ASN A 37 10.95 -11.59 2.73
N LYS A 38 10.44 -10.37 2.76
CA LYS A 38 11.22 -9.21 3.21
C LYS A 38 11.66 -9.35 4.66
N THR A 39 12.76 -8.71 4.98
CA THR A 39 13.20 -8.61 6.37
C THR A 39 12.28 -7.65 7.14
N SER A 40 11.86 -8.06 8.33
CA SER A 40 11.15 -7.19 9.27
C SER A 40 11.99 -5.96 9.62
N SER A 41 11.34 -4.83 9.86
CA SER A 41 12.04 -3.58 10.18
C SER A 41 12.82 -3.62 11.50
N ASP A 42 12.50 -4.53 12.39
CA ASP A 42 13.22 -4.76 13.65
C ASP A 42 14.41 -5.72 13.51
N GLY A 43 14.62 -6.29 12.31
CA GLY A 43 15.71 -7.22 12.02
C GLY A 43 15.54 -8.61 12.61
N THR A 44 14.40 -8.95 13.21
CA THR A 44 14.19 -10.24 13.90
C THR A 44 13.89 -11.41 12.97
N GLY A 45 13.80 -11.19 11.66
CA GLY A 45 13.53 -12.25 10.69
C GLY A 45 12.71 -11.78 9.51
N ILE A 46 11.91 -12.68 8.95
CA ILE A 46 11.03 -12.38 7.82
C ILE A 46 9.78 -11.67 8.33
N ALA A 47 9.44 -10.55 7.68
CA ALA A 47 8.20 -9.82 7.91
C ALA A 47 7.01 -10.72 7.57
N GLU A 48 6.18 -11.03 8.56
CA GLU A 48 5.19 -12.11 8.52
C GLU A 48 4.23 -12.01 7.33
N TYR A 49 3.73 -10.80 7.04
CA TYR A 49 2.72 -10.62 5.98
C TYR A 49 3.33 -10.50 4.57
N THR A 50 4.66 -10.63 4.45
CA THR A 50 5.34 -10.75 3.15
C THR A 50 5.57 -12.19 2.72
N LYS A 51 5.26 -13.17 3.58
CA LYS A 51 5.35 -14.57 3.19
C LYS A 51 4.33 -14.90 2.08
N PRO A 52 4.67 -15.77 1.12
CA PRO A 52 3.78 -16.11 0.00
C PRO A 52 2.40 -16.59 0.45
N GLU A 53 2.32 -17.39 1.51
CA GLU A 53 1.07 -17.91 2.05
C GLU A 53 0.13 -16.85 2.64
N ASN A 54 0.63 -15.64 2.86
CA ASN A 54 -0.12 -14.51 3.39
C ASN A 54 -0.55 -13.50 2.30
N ALA A 55 -0.21 -13.75 1.04
CA ALA A 55 -0.71 -12.95 -0.08
C ALA A 55 -2.24 -13.06 -0.21
N GLY A 56 -2.89 -11.96 -0.58
CA GLY A 56 -4.34 -11.89 -0.71
C GLY A 56 -5.12 -11.87 0.60
N LYS A 57 -4.46 -11.98 1.75
CA LYS A 57 -5.12 -11.88 3.06
C LYS A 57 -5.16 -10.45 3.55
N VAL A 58 -6.27 -10.07 4.16
CA VAL A 58 -6.49 -8.74 4.75
C VAL A 58 -6.08 -8.75 6.20
N TYR A 59 -5.23 -7.81 6.58
CA TYR A 59 -4.78 -7.62 7.94
C TYR A 59 -5.17 -6.24 8.45
N ASN A 60 -5.58 -6.18 9.71
CA ASN A 60 -5.84 -4.91 10.40
C ASN A 60 -4.53 -4.41 11.00
N ILE A 61 -4.13 -3.20 10.63
CA ILE A 61 -2.89 -2.56 11.06
C ILE A 61 -3.24 -1.28 11.82
N SER A 62 -2.69 -1.12 13.01
CA SER A 62 -3.01 -0.02 13.92
C SER A 62 -1.93 1.06 14.01
N SER A 63 -0.75 0.84 13.44
CA SER A 63 0.35 1.79 13.54
C SER A 63 1.39 1.59 12.42
N GLN A 64 2.17 2.65 12.15
CA GLN A 64 3.32 2.58 11.24
C GLN A 64 4.33 1.50 11.66
N ARG A 65 4.59 1.39 12.98
CA ARG A 65 5.54 0.40 13.50
C ARG A 65 5.07 -1.02 13.20
N GLU A 66 3.80 -1.31 13.44
CA GLU A 66 3.20 -2.61 13.16
C GLU A 66 3.27 -2.94 11.67
N LEU A 67 2.96 -1.94 10.80
CA LEU A 67 3.10 -2.09 9.36
C LEU A 67 4.52 -2.50 8.98
N LEU A 68 5.54 -1.77 9.45
CA LEU A 68 6.92 -2.02 9.09
C LEU A 68 7.48 -3.33 9.66
N ILE A 69 7.04 -3.76 10.83
CA ILE A 69 7.40 -5.07 11.38
C ILE A 69 6.84 -6.19 10.49
N ASN A 70 5.60 -6.07 10.04
CA ASN A 70 4.91 -7.15 9.33
C ASN A 70 5.08 -7.11 7.81
N TYR A 71 5.38 -5.95 7.20
CA TYR A 71 5.58 -5.80 5.75
C TYR A 71 7.01 -5.42 5.36
N GLY A 72 7.89 -5.15 6.34
CA GLY A 72 9.24 -4.64 6.08
C GLY A 72 9.26 -3.15 5.70
N ASN A 73 10.45 -2.59 5.55
CA ASN A 73 10.61 -1.21 5.09
C ASN A 73 10.29 -1.10 3.59
N PRO A 74 9.64 0.00 3.13
CA PRO A 74 9.49 0.25 1.70
C PRO A 74 10.83 0.29 0.98
N THR A 75 10.91 -0.34 -0.17
CA THR A 75 12.11 -0.39 -1.00
C THR A 75 11.99 0.62 -2.13
N PHE A 76 13.04 1.45 -2.31
CA PHE A 76 13.17 2.39 -3.41
C PHE A 76 14.48 2.13 -4.12
N TYR A 77 14.44 2.06 -5.44
CA TYR A 77 15.60 1.82 -6.27
C TYR A 77 16.43 3.08 -6.43
N THR A 78 17.74 2.91 -6.50
CA THR A 78 18.69 4.01 -6.64
C THR A 78 19.67 3.71 -7.79
N THR A 79 20.11 4.76 -8.49
CA THR A 79 21.20 4.68 -9.44
C THR A 79 22.34 5.57 -8.96
N GLY A 80 23.50 4.97 -8.69
CA GLY A 80 24.65 5.70 -8.15
C GLY A 80 24.37 6.41 -6.81
N GLY A 81 23.47 5.86 -5.99
CA GLY A 81 23.05 6.45 -4.71
C GLY A 81 21.97 7.52 -4.81
N THR A 82 21.50 7.85 -6.02
CA THR A 82 20.39 8.79 -6.24
C THR A 82 19.07 8.02 -6.41
N PRO A 83 17.99 8.40 -5.71
CA PRO A 83 16.69 7.75 -5.87
C PRO A 83 16.18 7.82 -7.31
N LEU A 84 15.72 6.70 -7.83
CA LEU A 84 15.14 6.60 -9.17
C LEU A 84 13.61 6.79 -9.03
N HIS A 85 13.16 8.03 -9.19
CA HIS A 85 11.75 8.38 -9.12
C HIS A 85 10.98 7.82 -10.32
N GLY A 86 9.76 7.32 -10.08
CA GLY A 86 8.91 6.76 -11.12
C GLY A 86 9.34 5.37 -11.60
N TYR A 87 10.29 4.72 -10.91
CA TYR A 87 10.65 3.35 -11.22
C TYR A 87 9.53 2.38 -10.83
N GLU A 88 9.20 1.46 -11.72
CA GLU A 88 8.01 0.61 -11.63
C GLU A 88 8.00 -0.29 -10.39
N LEU A 89 9.18 -0.66 -9.88
CA LEU A 89 9.30 -1.54 -8.72
C LEU A 89 9.46 -0.80 -7.39
N ASN A 90 9.35 0.54 -7.38
CA ASN A 90 9.32 1.28 -6.12
C ASN A 90 8.03 0.97 -5.35
N GLU A 91 8.18 0.65 -4.07
CA GLU A 91 7.06 0.27 -3.21
C GLU A 91 6.26 1.50 -2.71
N TYR A 92 5.76 2.32 -3.64
CA TYR A 92 4.98 3.53 -3.31
C TYR A 92 3.70 3.21 -2.54
N GLY A 93 3.05 2.07 -2.81
CA GLY A 93 1.85 1.64 -2.10
C GLY A 93 2.12 1.38 -0.61
N LEU A 94 3.25 0.75 -0.30
CA LEU A 94 3.64 0.51 1.09
C LEU A 94 4.02 1.81 1.82
N GLU A 95 4.71 2.75 1.13
CA GLU A 95 5.01 4.07 1.69
C GLU A 95 3.74 4.91 1.88
N ALA A 96 2.77 4.82 0.98
CA ALA A 96 1.48 5.48 1.14
C ALA A 96 0.71 4.93 2.36
N ALA A 97 0.71 3.60 2.56
CA ALA A 97 0.12 2.97 3.74
C ALA A 97 0.82 3.44 5.04
N ARG A 98 2.15 3.52 5.02
CA ARG A 98 2.93 4.06 6.12
C ARG A 98 2.57 5.51 6.42
N SER A 99 2.52 6.36 5.40
CA SER A 99 2.18 7.76 5.53
C SER A 99 0.76 7.94 6.08
N TYR A 100 -0.21 7.17 5.59
CA TYR A 100 -1.58 7.20 6.09
C TYR A 100 -1.64 6.86 7.59
N LEU A 101 -0.95 5.80 8.03
CA LEU A 101 -0.89 5.39 9.45
C LEU A 101 -0.09 6.36 10.33
N GLY A 102 0.53 7.40 9.76
CA GLY A 102 1.10 8.52 10.50
C GLY A 102 0.05 9.48 11.06
N PHE A 103 -1.14 9.51 10.45
CA PHE A 103 -2.25 10.37 10.84
C PHE A 103 -3.46 9.56 11.36
N ALA A 104 -3.61 8.33 10.88
CA ALA A 104 -4.68 7.43 11.25
C ALA A 104 -4.17 6.32 12.19
N ASN A 105 -5.07 5.79 12.97
CA ASN A 105 -4.76 4.73 13.94
C ASN A 105 -5.23 3.34 13.47
N GLN A 106 -5.74 3.21 12.23
CA GLN A 106 -6.23 1.94 11.71
C GLN A 106 -6.32 1.95 10.18
N ALA A 107 -5.89 0.86 9.56
CA ALA A 107 -6.12 0.53 8.15
C ALA A 107 -6.20 -0.99 7.98
N TYR A 108 -6.98 -1.43 7.00
CA TYR A 108 -6.87 -2.78 6.48
C TYR A 108 -5.81 -2.78 5.37
N VAL A 109 -4.84 -3.69 5.45
CA VAL A 109 -3.77 -3.81 4.45
C VAL A 109 -3.78 -5.21 3.87
N LEU A 110 -3.71 -5.29 2.55
CA LEU A 110 -3.64 -6.53 1.80
C LEU A 110 -2.41 -6.50 0.90
N ARG A 111 -1.57 -7.53 0.96
CA ARG A 111 -0.49 -7.73 0.00
C ARG A 111 -1.06 -8.41 -1.25
N ALA A 112 -0.84 -7.81 -2.42
CA ALA A 112 -1.13 -8.47 -3.69
C ALA A 112 -0.30 -9.75 -3.84
N ASP A 113 -0.86 -10.76 -4.50
CA ASP A 113 -0.13 -12.00 -4.80
C ASP A 113 0.82 -11.80 -5.97
N ILE A 114 1.82 -10.94 -5.73
CA ILE A 114 2.91 -10.65 -6.65
C ILE A 114 4.20 -10.50 -5.84
N ASP A 115 5.29 -11.03 -6.37
CA ASP A 115 6.62 -10.86 -5.78
C ASP A 115 7.40 -9.82 -6.60
N LEU A 116 7.50 -8.58 -6.09
CA LEU A 116 8.21 -7.51 -6.77
C LEU A 116 9.71 -7.82 -6.98
N ALA A 117 10.31 -8.67 -6.16
CA ALA A 117 11.70 -9.08 -6.35
C ALA A 117 11.91 -9.95 -7.59
N LYS A 118 10.84 -10.58 -8.07
CA LYS A 118 10.84 -11.44 -9.27
C LYS A 118 10.18 -10.77 -10.47
N LEU A 119 9.68 -9.53 -10.32
CA LEU A 119 9.07 -8.78 -11.41
C LEU A 119 10.17 -8.05 -12.18
N GLU A 120 10.38 -8.42 -13.42
CA GLU A 120 11.44 -7.86 -14.28
C GLU A 120 10.81 -6.89 -15.29
N PRO A 121 11.01 -5.56 -15.14
CA PRO A 121 10.44 -4.59 -16.07
C PRO A 121 11.31 -4.50 -17.33
N SER A 122 10.73 -4.83 -18.49
CA SER A 122 11.38 -4.67 -19.78
C SER A 122 10.38 -4.61 -20.92
N ALA A 123 10.76 -3.99 -22.03
CA ALA A 123 9.90 -3.91 -23.22
C ALA A 123 9.94 -5.21 -24.08
N THR A 124 10.88 -6.11 -23.78
CA THR A 124 11.04 -7.39 -24.47
C THR A 124 11.04 -8.52 -23.43
N PRO A 125 10.56 -9.71 -23.79
CA PRO A 125 10.59 -10.85 -22.87
C PRO A 125 12.00 -11.09 -22.36
N PRO A 126 12.16 -11.48 -21.08
CA PRO A 126 13.45 -11.95 -20.55
C PRO A 126 14.04 -13.04 -21.43
N THR A 127 15.36 -12.94 -21.72
CA THR A 127 16.06 -13.86 -22.62
C THR A 127 16.67 -15.05 -21.89
N GLU A 128 16.84 -14.97 -20.58
CA GLU A 128 17.26 -16.10 -19.75
C GLU A 128 16.10 -17.08 -19.63
N ALA A 129 16.42 -18.36 -19.44
CA ALA A 129 15.40 -19.40 -19.30
C ALA A 129 14.53 -19.10 -18.07
N PRO A 130 13.28 -18.67 -18.25
CA PRO A 130 12.43 -18.30 -17.12
C PRO A 130 11.98 -19.53 -16.35
N GLU A 131 11.85 -19.38 -15.03
CA GLU A 131 11.27 -20.40 -14.17
C GLU A 131 9.75 -20.25 -14.08
N ASP A 132 9.05 -21.36 -13.90
CA ASP A 132 7.60 -21.32 -13.64
C ASP A 132 7.29 -20.47 -12.41
N GLY A 133 6.36 -19.52 -12.58
CA GLY A 133 5.99 -18.57 -11.54
C GLY A 133 6.76 -17.26 -11.57
N GLN A 134 7.75 -17.10 -12.42
CA GLN A 134 8.43 -15.82 -12.63
C GLN A 134 7.48 -14.79 -13.25
N TYR A 135 7.62 -13.53 -12.83
CA TYR A 135 6.83 -12.42 -13.35
C TYR A 135 7.65 -11.57 -14.32
N TRP A 136 7.00 -11.02 -15.31
CA TRP A 136 7.55 -10.03 -16.22
C TRP A 136 6.58 -8.86 -16.39
N LEU A 137 7.05 -7.64 -16.16
CA LEU A 137 6.32 -6.42 -16.45
C LEU A 137 6.68 -5.94 -17.85
N ASP A 138 5.74 -6.09 -18.80
CA ASP A 138 5.91 -5.65 -20.19
C ASP A 138 5.71 -4.14 -20.27
N THR A 139 6.80 -3.39 -20.19
CA THR A 139 6.80 -1.91 -20.24
C THR A 139 6.59 -1.38 -21.66
N GLY A 140 6.60 -2.23 -22.69
CA GLY A 140 6.23 -1.88 -24.06
C GLY A 140 4.71 -1.78 -24.29
N LYS A 141 3.90 -2.13 -23.30
CA LYS A 141 2.45 -2.03 -23.34
C LYS A 141 1.95 -0.76 -22.66
N THR A 142 0.96 -0.13 -23.25
CA THR A 142 0.28 1.04 -22.67
C THR A 142 -0.89 0.65 -21.76
N THR A 143 -1.21 -0.64 -21.71
CA THR A 143 -2.23 -1.24 -20.86
C THR A 143 -1.54 -2.15 -19.83
N TRP A 144 -2.33 -2.79 -18.97
CA TRP A 144 -1.82 -3.76 -18.01
C TRP A 144 -0.88 -4.79 -18.68
N GLY A 145 0.38 -4.83 -18.25
CA GLY A 145 1.46 -5.59 -18.89
C GLY A 145 2.10 -6.68 -18.03
N VAL A 146 1.51 -7.03 -16.87
CA VAL A 146 2.10 -8.06 -16.01
C VAL A 146 1.79 -9.45 -16.56
N LYS A 147 2.86 -10.21 -16.78
CA LYS A 147 2.79 -11.60 -17.25
C LYS A 147 3.46 -12.52 -16.26
N ARG A 148 2.98 -13.75 -16.18
CA ARG A 148 3.56 -14.83 -15.40
C ARG A 148 3.99 -15.96 -16.35
N TYR A 149 5.16 -16.52 -16.11
CA TYR A 149 5.61 -17.69 -16.85
C TYR A 149 4.92 -18.95 -16.31
N VAL A 150 4.21 -19.65 -17.17
CA VAL A 150 3.48 -20.86 -16.81
C VAL A 150 3.56 -21.87 -17.98
N ASN A 151 4.00 -23.08 -17.69
CA ASN A 151 4.07 -24.18 -18.66
C ASN A 151 4.80 -23.83 -19.98
N GLY A 152 5.92 -23.12 -19.88
CA GLY A 152 6.74 -22.79 -21.04
C GLY A 152 6.34 -21.54 -21.81
N ALA A 153 5.38 -20.73 -21.31
CA ALA A 153 4.91 -19.52 -21.99
C ALA A 153 4.64 -18.37 -21.02
N TRP A 154 4.88 -17.13 -21.50
CA TRP A 154 4.47 -15.92 -20.81
C TRP A 154 2.96 -15.70 -21.00
N THR A 155 2.19 -15.84 -19.93
CA THR A 155 0.74 -15.69 -19.90
C THR A 155 0.37 -14.41 -19.16
N PHE A 156 -0.54 -13.62 -19.71
CA PHE A 156 -1.06 -12.45 -19.00
C PHE A 156 -1.78 -12.88 -17.72
N ILE A 157 -1.55 -12.10 -16.67
CA ILE A 157 -2.39 -12.17 -15.47
C ILE A 157 -3.62 -11.33 -15.78
N GLU A 158 -4.75 -11.98 -15.98
CA GLU A 158 -6.01 -11.29 -16.20
C GLU A 158 -6.41 -10.52 -14.95
N THR A 159 -6.79 -9.26 -15.14
CA THR A 159 -7.39 -8.47 -14.07
C THR A 159 -8.81 -8.96 -13.86
N THR A 160 -9.15 -9.35 -12.64
CA THR A 160 -10.54 -9.63 -12.29
C THR A 160 -11.24 -8.29 -12.10
N GLU A 161 -12.19 -7.97 -12.97
CA GLU A 161 -13.09 -6.84 -12.74
C GLU A 161 -13.96 -7.17 -11.52
N VAL A 162 -13.72 -6.48 -10.42
CA VAL A 162 -14.59 -6.56 -9.25
C VAL A 162 -15.63 -5.45 -9.40
N PRO A 163 -16.91 -5.76 -9.59
CA PRO A 163 -17.93 -4.73 -9.57
C PRO A 163 -17.94 -4.10 -8.17
N VAL A 164 -17.46 -2.87 -8.09
CA VAL A 164 -17.60 -2.07 -6.88
C VAL A 164 -19.06 -1.65 -6.80
N ALA A 165 -19.74 -2.06 -5.75
CA ALA A 165 -21.15 -1.88 -5.45
C ALA A 165 -21.87 -0.73 -6.18
N ASP A 166 -23.11 -0.98 -6.60
CA ASP A 166 -24.00 0.02 -7.20
C ASP A 166 -23.90 1.37 -6.48
N ILE A 167 -23.09 2.26 -7.04
CA ILE A 167 -23.08 3.65 -6.60
C ILE A 167 -24.24 4.32 -7.31
N THR A 168 -25.29 4.58 -6.57
CA THR A 168 -26.40 5.37 -7.07
C THR A 168 -25.99 6.84 -7.04
N VAL A 169 -25.72 7.43 -8.22
CA VAL A 169 -25.53 8.86 -8.35
C VAL A 169 -26.83 9.43 -8.94
N ASP A 170 -27.45 10.36 -8.23
CA ASP A 170 -28.72 11.01 -8.62
C ASP A 170 -29.86 10.03 -8.94
N GLY A 171 -29.94 8.90 -8.25
CA GLY A 171 -30.99 7.91 -8.45
C GLY A 171 -30.77 7.00 -9.66
N VAL A 172 -29.66 7.12 -10.37
CA VAL A 172 -29.29 6.25 -11.48
C VAL A 172 -28.23 5.26 -11.01
N PRO A 173 -28.45 3.94 -11.15
CA PRO A 173 -27.44 2.95 -10.86
C PRO A 173 -26.23 3.17 -11.78
N THR A 174 -25.07 3.45 -11.22
CA THR A 174 -23.82 3.56 -11.95
C THR A 174 -22.90 2.44 -11.49
N THR A 175 -22.57 1.55 -12.41
CA THR A 175 -21.58 0.50 -12.14
C THR A 175 -20.19 1.11 -12.29
N ALA A 176 -19.49 1.30 -11.18
CA ALA A 176 -18.08 1.66 -11.22
C ALA A 176 -17.23 0.38 -11.25
N TYR A 177 -16.35 0.26 -12.22
CA TYR A 177 -15.36 -0.81 -12.27
C TYR A 177 -14.05 -0.29 -11.68
N GLY A 178 -13.56 -0.96 -10.64
CA GLY A 178 -12.22 -0.71 -10.15
C GLY A 178 -11.20 -1.37 -11.08
N VAL A 179 -10.22 -0.61 -11.52
CA VAL A 179 -9.05 -1.08 -12.28
C VAL A 179 -7.94 -1.37 -11.30
#